data_2b11195d83f77811d2ff1472f4003300
#
_entry.id   2b11195d83f77811d2ff1472f4003300
#
_cell.length_a   1.000
_cell.length_b   1.000
_cell.length_c   1.000
_cell.angle_alpha   90.00
_cell.angle_beta   90.00
_cell.angle_gamma   90.00
#
_symmetry.space_group_name_H-M   'P 1'
#
loop_
_entity.id
_entity.type
_entity.pdbx_description
1 polymer ?
#
loop_
_entity_poly.entity_id
_entity_poly.type
_entity_poly.pdbx_seq_one_letter_code
_entity_poly.pdbx_strand_id
1 'polypeptide(L)'
;MPRLVSMTVVIAAAVAASAAAVAADLLPLKPGLYVPAKSACKGASNAEIVNYWGGKSSFGSAQATCAIVKMTKNGKVFTITDKCTDIRGGGEIAGGPTVVTIDSPTGFTRDGEAYRYCGTERQF
;
A
#
# COMPACT_ATOMS: atom_id res chain seq x y z
N MET A 1 4.19 -12.00 -68.81
CA MET A 1 5.11 -12.53 -67.79
C MET A 1 4.54 -12.26 -66.41
N PRO A 2 4.19 -13.27 -65.65
CA PRO A 2 3.68 -13.03 -64.30
C PRO A 2 4.82 -12.53 -63.42
N ARG A 3 4.64 -11.36 -62.87
CA ARG A 3 5.51 -10.86 -61.82
C ARG A 3 5.08 -11.50 -60.51
N LEU A 4 5.89 -12.36 -59.97
CA LEU A 4 5.74 -12.83 -58.60
C LEU A 4 6.06 -11.67 -57.67
N VAL A 5 5.03 -11.10 -57.12
CA VAL A 5 5.16 -10.14 -55.98
C VAL A 5 5.39 -11.01 -54.76
N SER A 6 6.62 -11.04 -54.33
CA SER A 6 6.98 -11.66 -53.05
C SER A 6 6.45 -10.75 -51.95
N MET A 7 5.30 -11.07 -51.42
CA MET A 7 4.81 -10.45 -50.20
C MET A 7 5.65 -10.95 -49.04
N THR A 8 6.60 -10.16 -48.60
CA THR A 8 7.30 -10.41 -47.36
C THR A 8 6.36 -10.04 -46.21
N VAL A 9 5.73 -11.02 -45.63
CA VAL A 9 4.96 -10.83 -44.41
C VAL A 9 5.96 -10.64 -43.29
N VAL A 10 6.17 -9.41 -42.88
CA VAL A 10 6.90 -9.09 -41.65
C VAL A 10 5.98 -9.39 -40.49
N ILE A 11 6.12 -10.55 -39.88
CA ILE A 11 5.48 -10.84 -38.61
C ILE A 11 6.28 -10.08 -37.57
N ALA A 12 5.80 -8.91 -37.19
CA ALA A 12 6.27 -8.23 -35.98
C ALA A 12 5.81 -9.07 -34.79
N ALA A 13 6.70 -9.93 -34.30
CA ALA A 13 6.46 -10.54 -32.99
C ALA A 13 6.47 -9.42 -31.95
N ALA A 14 5.29 -9.02 -31.54
CA ALA A 14 5.16 -8.21 -30.35
C ALA A 14 5.62 -9.09 -29.19
N VAL A 15 6.87 -8.90 -28.76
CA VAL A 15 7.33 -9.47 -27.50
C VAL A 15 6.58 -8.69 -26.43
N ALA A 16 5.45 -9.25 -25.99
CA ALA A 16 4.86 -8.82 -24.75
C ALA A 16 5.89 -9.18 -23.68
N ALA A 17 6.74 -8.22 -23.33
CA ALA A 17 7.53 -8.33 -22.13
C ALA A 17 6.52 -8.38 -20.98
N SER A 18 6.20 -9.58 -20.52
CA SER A 18 5.61 -9.76 -19.22
C SER A 18 6.70 -9.37 -18.22
N ALA A 19 6.86 -8.06 -18.02
CA ALA A 19 7.50 -7.56 -16.82
C ALA A 19 6.74 -8.24 -15.70
N ALA A 20 7.43 -9.05 -14.88
CA ALA A 20 6.86 -9.51 -13.63
C ALA A 20 6.26 -8.27 -12.96
N ALA A 21 4.93 -8.20 -12.96
CA ALA A 21 4.26 -7.06 -12.38
C ALA A 21 4.62 -7.07 -10.89
N VAL A 22 5.57 -6.22 -10.50
CA VAL A 22 5.70 -5.83 -9.11
C VAL A 22 4.31 -5.34 -8.75
N ALA A 23 3.64 -6.02 -7.82
CA ALA A 23 2.32 -5.63 -7.39
C ALA A 23 2.39 -4.16 -7.01
N ALA A 24 1.73 -3.31 -7.79
CA ALA A 24 1.67 -1.89 -7.51
C ALA A 24 1.08 -1.71 -6.12
N ASP A 25 1.66 -0.80 -5.35
CA ASP A 25 1.13 -0.43 -4.05
C ASP A 25 -0.32 0.04 -4.21
N LEU A 26 -1.22 -0.53 -3.43
CA LEU A 26 -2.63 -0.15 -3.50
C LEU A 26 -2.86 1.25 -2.93
N LEU A 27 -2.06 1.67 -1.98
CA LEU A 27 -2.12 3.01 -1.39
C LEU A 27 -0.94 3.85 -1.90
N PRO A 28 -1.18 5.13 -2.29
CA PRO A 28 -0.12 6.02 -2.75
C PRO A 28 0.69 6.61 -1.58
N LEU A 29 1.17 5.75 -0.72
CA LEU A 29 1.97 6.10 0.46
C LEU A 29 3.35 5.49 0.38
N LYS A 30 4.32 6.20 0.92
CA LYS A 30 5.68 5.70 1.08
C LYS A 30 5.70 4.60 2.14
N PRO A 31 6.27 3.42 1.87
CA PRO A 31 6.41 2.37 2.87
C PRO A 31 7.28 2.79 4.04
N GLY A 32 6.85 2.47 5.23
CA GLY A 32 7.57 2.76 6.47
C GLY A 32 6.64 2.97 7.67
N LEU A 33 7.15 3.69 8.64
CA LEU A 33 6.50 3.98 9.89
C LEU A 33 5.86 5.37 9.88
N TYR A 34 4.71 5.46 10.50
CA TYR A 34 3.93 6.68 10.64
C TYR A 34 3.53 6.86 12.10
N VAL A 35 3.48 8.11 12.54
CA VAL A 35 3.00 8.48 13.87
C VAL A 35 1.98 9.60 13.76
N PRO A 36 1.10 9.80 14.77
CA PRO A 36 0.28 10.99 14.81
C PRO A 36 1.12 12.25 14.62
N ALA A 37 0.63 13.19 13.83
CA ALA A 37 1.39 14.39 13.46
C ALA A 37 1.80 15.23 14.67
N LYS A 38 1.05 15.14 15.77
CA LYS A 38 1.36 15.79 17.06
C LYS A 38 2.45 15.09 17.87
N SER A 39 2.81 13.86 17.51
CA SER A 39 3.80 13.04 18.22
C SER A 39 5.17 13.16 17.57
N ALA A 40 6.24 12.97 18.37
CA ALA A 40 7.60 12.89 17.85
C ALA A 40 7.86 11.49 17.29
N CYS A 41 8.65 11.40 16.22
CA CYS A 41 9.12 10.11 15.70
C CYS A 41 10.03 9.41 16.72
N LYS A 42 10.94 10.17 17.33
CA LYS A 42 11.85 9.66 18.35
C LYS A 42 11.10 9.36 19.64
N GLY A 43 11.25 8.13 20.12
CA GLY A 43 10.62 7.70 21.38
C GLY A 43 9.12 7.42 21.28
N ALA A 44 8.56 7.39 20.07
CA ALA A 44 7.13 7.07 19.91
C ALA A 44 6.83 5.66 20.43
N SER A 45 5.70 5.55 21.13
CA SER A 45 5.26 4.26 21.68
C SER A 45 4.72 3.33 20.59
N ASN A 46 4.73 2.04 20.86
CA ASN A 46 4.13 1.04 19.96
C ASN A 46 2.65 1.29 19.67
N ALA A 47 1.95 1.89 20.63
CA ALA A 47 0.53 2.24 20.49
C ALA A 47 0.30 3.37 19.48
N GLU A 48 1.28 4.24 19.27
CA GLU A 48 1.18 5.37 18.34
C GLU A 48 1.68 5.03 16.94
N ILE A 49 2.62 4.09 16.82
CA ILE A 49 3.26 3.76 15.55
C ILE A 49 2.32 2.90 14.70
N VAL A 50 2.08 3.39 13.50
CA VAL A 50 1.37 2.69 12.43
C VAL A 50 2.39 2.35 11.35
N ASN A 51 2.36 1.13 10.83
CA ASN A 51 3.22 0.73 9.72
C ASN A 51 2.43 0.51 8.44
N TYR A 52 3.10 0.78 7.34
CA TYR A 52 2.63 0.50 5.99
C TYR A 52 3.81 0.01 5.15
N TRP A 53 3.66 -1.15 4.51
CA TRP A 53 4.78 -1.80 3.81
C TRP A 53 4.58 -1.96 2.31
N GLY A 54 3.60 -1.27 1.74
CA GLY A 54 3.33 -1.31 0.31
C GLY A 54 2.58 -2.56 -0.15
N GLY A 55 2.49 -2.75 -1.45
CA GLY A 55 1.76 -3.85 -2.05
C GLY A 55 0.30 -3.89 -1.64
N LYS A 56 -0.17 -5.04 -1.20
CA LYS A 56 -1.53 -5.25 -0.68
C LYS A 56 -1.63 -5.02 0.83
N SER A 57 -0.59 -4.50 1.45
CA SER A 57 -0.60 -4.21 2.89
C SER A 57 -1.60 -3.12 3.23
N SER A 58 -2.25 -3.28 4.38
CA SER A 58 -2.99 -2.22 5.05
C SER A 58 -2.13 -1.66 6.19
N PHE A 59 -2.72 -0.73 6.95
CA PHE A 59 -2.06 -0.16 8.12
C PHE A 59 -1.97 -1.20 9.23
N GLY A 60 -0.77 -1.53 9.63
CA GLY A 60 -0.49 -2.44 10.72
C GLY A 60 0.02 -1.74 11.96
N SER A 61 0.28 -2.53 12.98
CA SER A 61 0.86 -2.08 14.25
C SER A 61 2.00 -3.02 14.66
N ALA A 62 2.63 -2.74 15.79
CA ALA A 62 3.64 -3.63 16.36
C ALA A 62 3.11 -5.04 16.67
N GLN A 63 1.79 -5.20 16.78
CA GLN A 63 1.14 -6.45 17.18
C GLN A 63 0.28 -7.09 16.08
N ALA A 64 0.04 -6.40 14.98
CA ALA A 64 -0.84 -6.88 13.94
C ALA A 64 -0.30 -6.58 12.54
N THR A 65 -0.34 -7.59 11.69
CA THR A 65 -0.09 -7.46 10.26
C THR A 65 -1.43 -7.48 9.55
N CYS A 66 -1.66 -6.48 8.70
CA CYS A 66 -2.93 -6.29 8.02
C CYS A 66 -2.75 -6.32 6.50
N ALA A 67 -3.73 -6.91 5.81
CA ALA A 67 -3.81 -6.93 4.36
C ALA A 67 -5.13 -6.35 3.88
N ILE A 68 -5.11 -5.63 2.76
CA ILE A 68 -6.30 -5.07 2.14
C ILE A 68 -7.08 -6.20 1.46
N VAL A 69 -8.33 -6.39 1.85
CA VAL A 69 -9.25 -7.35 1.25
C VAL A 69 -10.11 -6.67 0.20
N LYS A 70 -10.56 -5.46 0.48
CA LYS A 70 -11.39 -4.65 -0.39
C LYS A 70 -11.04 -3.18 -0.23
N MET A 71 -11.01 -2.46 -1.32
CA MET A 71 -10.75 -1.03 -1.31
C MET A 71 -11.57 -0.32 -2.36
N THR A 72 -12.16 0.80 -2.00
CA THR A 72 -12.77 1.75 -2.91
C THR A 72 -12.06 3.08 -2.81
N LYS A 73 -11.97 3.79 -3.93
CA LYS A 73 -11.28 5.06 -4.03
C LYS A 73 -12.20 6.13 -4.58
N ASN A 74 -12.23 7.27 -3.93
CA ASN A 74 -12.89 8.47 -4.41
C ASN A 74 -11.94 9.67 -4.23
N GLY A 75 -11.23 10.05 -5.29
CA GLY A 75 -10.18 11.07 -5.20
C GLY A 75 -9.06 10.65 -4.25
N LYS A 76 -8.84 11.42 -3.20
CA LYS A 76 -7.85 11.15 -2.15
C LYS A 76 -8.39 10.28 -1.01
N VAL A 77 -9.68 9.95 -1.04
CA VAL A 77 -10.36 9.21 0.03
C VAL A 77 -10.43 7.74 -0.33
N PHE A 78 -9.88 6.91 0.51
CA PHE A 78 -9.85 5.45 0.36
C PHE A 78 -10.69 4.82 1.47
N THR A 79 -11.62 3.97 1.10
CA THR A 79 -12.34 3.13 2.05
C THR A 79 -11.73 1.74 1.99
N ILE A 80 -11.13 1.31 3.08
CA ILE A 80 -10.32 0.09 3.15
C ILE A 80 -11.00 -0.89 4.09
N THR A 81 -11.28 -2.09 3.59
CA THR A 81 -11.62 -3.24 4.42
C THR A 81 -10.40 -4.13 4.48
N ASP A 82 -9.88 -4.36 5.66
CA ASP A 82 -8.69 -5.15 5.87
C ASP A 82 -8.93 -6.38 6.74
N LYS A 83 -7.95 -7.26 6.72
CA LYS A 83 -7.89 -8.46 7.54
C LYS A 83 -6.55 -8.44 8.26
N CYS A 84 -6.60 -8.41 9.55
CA CYS A 84 -5.42 -8.36 10.40
C CYS A 84 -5.19 -9.70 11.10
N THR A 85 -3.90 -10.03 11.26
CA THR A 85 -3.47 -11.21 12.01
C THR A 85 -2.63 -10.75 13.19
N ASP A 86 -2.93 -11.24 14.39
CA ASP A 86 -2.11 -10.99 15.56
C ASP A 86 -0.80 -11.80 15.43
N ILE A 87 0.34 -11.10 15.40
CA ILE A 87 1.66 -11.75 15.26
C ILE A 87 2.07 -12.54 16.50
N ARG A 88 1.37 -12.41 17.62
CA ARG A 88 1.65 -13.15 18.87
C ARG A 88 1.00 -14.53 18.92
N GLY A 89 0.55 -15.06 17.76
CA GLY A 89 -0.07 -16.38 17.68
C GLY A 89 -1.58 -16.37 17.86
N GLY A 90 -2.19 -15.21 17.79
CA GLY A 90 -3.65 -15.06 17.77
C GLY A 90 -4.24 -15.34 16.41
N GLY A 91 -5.56 -15.46 16.37
CA GLY A 91 -6.32 -15.60 15.15
C GLY A 91 -6.48 -14.29 14.38
N GLU A 92 -7.39 -14.33 13.43
CA GLU A 92 -7.74 -13.16 12.63
C GLU A 92 -8.52 -12.14 13.45
N ILE A 93 -8.16 -10.88 13.25
CA ILE A 93 -8.93 -9.75 13.74
C ILE A 93 -9.69 -9.17 12.56
N ALA A 94 -11.01 -9.34 12.55
CA ALA A 94 -11.85 -8.72 11.52
C ALA A 94 -11.88 -7.21 11.73
N GLY A 95 -11.38 -6.46 10.74
CA GLY A 95 -11.53 -5.01 10.69
C GLY A 95 -12.81 -4.64 9.92
N GLY A 96 -13.56 -3.67 10.41
CA GLY A 96 -14.60 -3.00 9.62
C GLY A 96 -13.95 -2.07 8.59
N PRO A 97 -14.74 -1.48 7.67
CA PRO A 97 -14.21 -0.52 6.72
C PRO A 97 -13.67 0.72 7.44
N THR A 98 -12.49 1.14 7.04
CA THR A 98 -11.83 2.35 7.55
C THR A 98 -11.68 3.35 6.43
N VAL A 99 -12.02 4.60 6.69
CA VAL A 99 -11.86 5.71 5.73
C VAL A 99 -10.54 6.41 5.99
N VAL A 100 -9.72 6.48 4.95
CA VAL A 100 -8.39 7.12 5.01
C VAL A 100 -8.29 8.17 3.91
N THR A 101 -7.91 9.38 4.28
CA THR A 101 -7.58 10.43 3.31
C THR A 101 -6.07 10.47 3.13
N ILE A 102 -5.61 10.30 1.89
CA ILE A 102 -4.19 10.39 1.58
C ILE A 102 -3.86 11.83 1.24
N ASP A 103 -3.20 12.52 2.17
CA ASP A 103 -2.89 13.95 2.06
C ASP A 103 -1.67 14.20 1.17
N SER A 104 -0.69 13.31 1.26
CA SER A 104 0.57 13.35 0.50
C SER A 104 1.19 11.94 0.45
N PRO A 105 2.29 11.72 -0.30
CA PRO A 105 3.00 10.44 -0.26
C PRO A 105 3.55 10.06 1.12
N THR A 106 3.63 11.01 2.05
CA THR A 106 4.17 10.85 3.40
C THR A 106 3.23 11.25 4.52
N GLY A 107 1.95 11.39 4.22
CA GLY A 107 0.96 11.79 5.21
C GLY A 107 -0.45 11.34 4.87
N PHE A 108 -1.20 10.96 5.89
CA PHE A 108 -2.60 10.58 5.76
C PHE A 108 -3.40 10.99 7.00
N THR A 109 -4.70 11.03 6.82
CA THR A 109 -5.66 11.29 7.92
C THR A 109 -6.57 10.08 8.06
N ARG A 110 -6.68 9.57 9.29
CA ARG A 110 -7.54 8.45 9.65
C ARG A 110 -8.25 8.75 10.96
N ASP A 111 -9.56 8.55 10.98
CA ASP A 111 -10.39 8.82 12.18
C ASP A 111 -10.19 10.25 12.73
N GLY A 112 -10.08 11.23 11.82
CA GLY A 112 -9.88 12.64 12.19
C GLY A 112 -8.47 12.98 12.68
N GLU A 113 -7.54 12.03 12.66
CA GLU A 113 -6.17 12.25 13.12
C GLU A 113 -5.19 12.16 11.93
N ALA A 114 -4.35 13.21 11.81
CA ALA A 114 -3.29 13.24 10.81
C ALA A 114 -2.06 12.45 11.28
N TYR A 115 -1.45 11.73 10.34
CA TYR A 115 -0.25 10.93 10.54
C TYR A 115 0.87 11.41 9.63
N ARG A 116 2.11 11.34 10.10
CA ARG A 116 3.31 11.72 9.36
C ARG A 116 4.33 10.60 9.32
N TYR A 117 5.14 10.60 8.28
CA TYR A 117 6.17 9.61 8.04
C TYR A 117 7.37 9.77 8.98
N CYS A 118 7.86 8.65 9.49
CA CYS A 118 9.01 8.59 10.39
C CYS A 118 10.17 7.72 9.90
N GLY A 119 10.18 7.36 8.63
CA GLY A 119 11.22 6.48 8.08
C GLY A 119 10.85 5.00 8.18
N THR A 120 11.82 4.14 7.87
CA THR A 120 11.62 2.68 7.83
C THR A 120 12.03 1.97 9.11
N GLU A 121 12.68 2.67 10.02
CA GLU A 121 13.19 2.13 11.26
C GLU A 121 12.65 2.93 12.45
N ARG A 122 12.43 2.21 13.55
CA ARG A 122 12.00 2.83 14.79
C ARG A 122 13.11 3.72 15.35
N GLN A 123 12.75 4.92 15.76
CA GLN A 123 13.65 5.89 16.40
C GLN A 123 13.48 5.83 17.92
N PHE A 124 14.54 5.55 18.62
CA PHE A 124 14.58 5.51 20.09
C PHE A 124 15.07 6.81 20.70
#